data_1c064d53564e7a97c0e597a5f0a26653
#
_entry.id   1c064d53564e7a97c0e597a5f0a26653
#
_cell.length_a   1.000
_cell.length_b   1.000
_cell.length_c   1.000
_cell.angle_alpha   90.00
_cell.angle_beta   90.00
_cell.angle_gamma   90.00
#
_symmetry.space_group_name_H-M   'P 1'
#
loop_
_entity.id
_entity.type
_entity.pdbx_description
1 polymer ?
#
loop_
_entity_poly.entity_id
_entity_poly.type
_entity_poly.pdbx_seq_one_letter_code
_entity_poly.pdbx_strand_id
1 'polypeptide(L)'
;MKETTIDQTLVLCDLDSLLLDAAGNLPQLQRDVLQLFASRGGRLTVFSQRSPRAVRSLLGGVRLSAPALVCGGTLAYNFSEGSGTALCSFEGMEESVLKMLPSLSGVGIALQMRDGSTRAVRMSEGLVFHLKQE
;
A
#
# COMPACT_ATOMS: atom_id res chain seq x y z
N MET A 1 -16.64 6.66 -30.44
CA MET A 1 -16.11 6.32 -29.10
C MET A 1 -16.96 5.17 -28.57
N LYS A 2 -16.37 4.04 -28.17
CA LYS A 2 -17.14 3.01 -27.43
C LYS A 2 -17.46 3.58 -26.05
N GLU A 3 -18.74 3.60 -25.68
CA GLU A 3 -19.13 3.92 -24.31
C GLU A 3 -18.50 2.87 -23.39
N THR A 4 -17.64 3.34 -22.48
CA THR A 4 -17.02 2.49 -21.47
C THR A 4 -18.01 2.36 -20.31
N THR A 5 -18.50 1.15 -20.06
CA THR A 5 -19.44 0.90 -18.98
C THR A 5 -18.68 0.77 -17.63
N ILE A 6 -19.38 0.99 -16.53
CA ILE A 6 -18.79 1.01 -15.18
C ILE A 6 -18.11 -0.32 -14.81
N ASP A 7 -18.66 -1.43 -15.29
CA ASP A 7 -18.16 -2.80 -15.09
C ASP A 7 -16.88 -3.12 -15.89
N GLN A 8 -16.58 -2.33 -16.92
CA GLN A 8 -15.37 -2.42 -17.74
C GLN A 8 -14.25 -1.50 -17.27
N THR A 9 -14.50 -0.69 -16.23
CA THR A 9 -13.57 0.30 -15.72
C THR A 9 -12.93 -0.20 -14.44
N LEU A 10 -11.59 -0.20 -14.38
CA LEU A 10 -10.83 -0.36 -13.15
C LEU A 10 -10.35 1.02 -12.70
N VAL A 11 -10.78 1.45 -11.52
CA VAL A 11 -10.32 2.68 -10.89
C VAL A 11 -9.20 2.31 -9.91
N LEU A 12 -8.02 2.89 -10.12
CA LEU A 12 -6.89 2.83 -9.20
C LEU A 12 -6.79 4.17 -8.47
N CYS A 13 -7.07 4.18 -7.17
CA CYS A 13 -7.00 5.39 -6.35
C CYS A 13 -5.68 5.42 -5.56
N ASP A 14 -5.00 6.56 -5.56
CA ASP A 14 -3.94 6.84 -4.59
C ASP A 14 -4.60 7.05 -3.22
N LEU A 15 -4.33 6.12 -2.28
CA LEU A 15 -4.92 6.15 -0.95
C LEU A 15 -4.43 7.36 -0.17
N ASP A 16 -3.12 7.59 -0.19
CA ASP A 16 -2.46 8.57 0.69
C ASP A 16 -2.74 10.02 0.27
N SER A 17 -2.79 10.29 -1.04
CA SER A 17 -2.93 11.66 -1.56
C SER A 17 -4.35 12.05 -1.93
N LEU A 18 -5.23 11.09 -2.23
CA LEU A 18 -6.59 11.39 -2.73
C LEU A 18 -7.70 11.01 -1.75
N LEU A 19 -7.52 9.94 -0.99
CA LEU A 19 -8.62 9.37 -0.20
C LEU A 19 -8.54 9.74 1.28
N LEU A 20 -7.35 9.93 1.83
CA LEU A 20 -7.17 10.26 3.24
C LEU A 20 -7.33 11.76 3.49
N ASP A 21 -7.86 12.10 4.67
CA ASP A 21 -7.87 13.46 5.18
C ASP A 21 -6.51 13.90 5.74
N ALA A 22 -6.41 15.14 6.18
CA ALA A 22 -5.17 15.69 6.76
C ALA A 22 -4.72 14.98 8.05
N ALA A 23 -5.61 14.25 8.72
CA ALA A 23 -5.29 13.43 9.88
C ALA A 23 -4.88 11.99 9.51
N GLY A 24 -4.86 11.67 8.22
CA GLY A 24 -4.48 10.35 7.70
C GLY A 24 -5.57 9.29 7.84
N ASN A 25 -6.84 9.68 7.99
CA ASN A 25 -7.97 8.77 8.06
C ASN A 25 -8.74 8.75 6.73
N LEU A 26 -9.39 7.62 6.42
CA LEU A 26 -10.36 7.56 5.32
C LEU A 26 -11.73 8.06 5.83
N PRO A 27 -12.18 9.26 5.40
CA PRO A 27 -13.45 9.80 5.86
C PRO A 27 -14.63 8.92 5.45
N GLN A 28 -15.72 8.97 6.23
CA GLN A 28 -16.89 8.12 6.00
C GLN A 28 -17.50 8.38 4.62
N LEU A 29 -17.58 9.62 4.17
CA LEU A 29 -18.12 9.96 2.85
C LEU A 29 -17.34 9.27 1.71
N GLN A 30 -16.00 9.31 1.73
CA GLN A 30 -15.17 8.63 0.74
C GLN A 30 -15.41 7.12 0.79
N ARG A 31 -15.49 6.54 1.98
CA ARG A 31 -15.80 5.12 2.17
C ARG A 31 -17.14 4.74 1.54
N ASP A 32 -18.17 5.52 1.79
CA ASP A 32 -19.52 5.27 1.26
C ASP A 32 -19.54 5.35 -0.28
N VAL A 33 -18.84 6.34 -0.85
CA VAL A 33 -18.71 6.48 -2.32
C VAL A 33 -17.99 5.28 -2.93
N LEU A 34 -16.88 4.83 -2.34
CA LEU A 34 -16.15 3.67 -2.83
C LEU A 34 -16.99 2.38 -2.75
N GLN A 35 -17.74 2.20 -1.66
CA GLN A 35 -18.64 1.06 -1.50
C GLN A 35 -19.80 1.12 -2.50
N LEU A 36 -20.39 2.31 -2.72
CA LEU A 36 -21.44 2.51 -3.71
C LEU A 36 -20.94 2.21 -5.12
N PHE A 37 -19.75 2.69 -5.49
CA PHE A 37 -19.14 2.39 -6.78
C PHE A 37 -18.94 0.88 -6.98
N ALA A 38 -18.38 0.20 -5.99
CA ALA A 38 -18.18 -1.26 -6.03
C ALA A 38 -19.53 -2.02 -6.10
N SER A 39 -20.58 -1.58 -5.38
CA SER A 39 -21.90 -2.21 -5.40
C SER A 39 -22.63 -2.09 -6.75
N ARG A 40 -22.25 -1.08 -7.55
CA ARG A 40 -22.75 -0.88 -8.91
C ARG A 40 -21.93 -1.61 -9.98
N GLY A 41 -21.07 -2.52 -9.57
CA GLY A 41 -20.22 -3.31 -10.48
C GLY A 41 -18.92 -2.62 -10.86
N GLY A 42 -18.60 -1.46 -10.30
CA GLY A 42 -17.34 -0.78 -10.53
C GLY A 42 -16.17 -1.57 -9.95
N ARG A 43 -15.06 -1.65 -10.69
CA ARG A 43 -13.85 -2.32 -10.24
C ARG A 43 -12.90 -1.30 -9.62
N LEU A 44 -12.49 -1.57 -8.38
CA LEU A 44 -11.70 -0.66 -7.55
C LEU A 44 -10.45 -1.34 -7.03
N THR A 45 -9.33 -0.63 -7.05
CA THR A 45 -8.14 -0.95 -6.27
C THR A 45 -7.44 0.33 -5.81
N VAL A 46 -6.43 0.20 -4.96
CA VAL A 46 -5.68 1.32 -4.41
C VAL A 46 -4.18 1.16 -4.61
N PHE A 47 -3.50 2.30 -4.68
CA PHE A 47 -2.07 2.43 -4.52
C PHE A 47 -1.77 3.10 -3.18
N SER A 48 -0.71 2.66 -2.49
CA SER A 48 -0.25 3.27 -1.25
C SER A 48 1.24 3.00 -1.00
N GLN A 49 1.90 3.92 -0.31
CA GLN A 49 3.24 3.70 0.19
C GLN A 49 3.27 2.84 1.45
N ARG A 50 2.12 2.62 2.08
CA ARG A 50 1.98 1.91 3.35
C ARG A 50 2.05 0.39 3.17
N SER A 51 2.24 -0.30 4.31
CA SER A 51 2.16 -1.76 4.39
C SER A 51 0.74 -2.28 4.12
N PRO A 52 0.58 -3.55 3.73
CA PRO A 52 -0.74 -4.18 3.59
C PRO A 52 -1.59 -4.07 4.86
N ARG A 53 -0.96 -4.17 6.04
CA ARG A 53 -1.65 -4.07 7.33
C ARG A 53 -2.27 -2.69 7.53
N ALA A 54 -1.50 -1.62 7.31
CA ALA A 54 -1.98 -0.25 7.44
C ALA A 54 -3.09 0.05 6.44
N VAL A 55 -2.93 -0.35 5.17
CA VAL A 55 -3.95 -0.18 4.14
C VAL A 55 -5.25 -0.90 4.51
N ARG A 56 -5.17 -2.14 5.01
CA ARG A 56 -6.34 -2.89 5.47
C ARG A 56 -7.09 -2.15 6.58
N SER A 57 -6.35 -1.63 7.55
CA SER A 57 -6.92 -0.87 8.68
C SER A 57 -7.66 0.38 8.18
N LEU A 58 -7.06 1.14 7.26
CA LEU A 58 -7.63 2.37 6.71
C LEU A 58 -8.87 2.11 5.85
N LEU A 59 -8.83 1.09 5.00
CA LEU A 59 -9.97 0.75 4.14
C LEU A 59 -11.22 0.33 4.94
N GLY A 60 -11.05 -0.28 6.11
CA GLY A 60 -12.13 -0.55 7.07
C GLY A 60 -13.33 -1.26 6.45
N GLY A 61 -13.12 -2.29 5.63
CA GLY A 61 -14.18 -3.07 5.01
C GLY A 61 -14.55 -2.67 3.57
N VAL A 62 -13.95 -1.64 2.98
CA VAL A 62 -14.06 -1.38 1.54
C VAL A 62 -13.47 -2.55 0.78
N ARG A 63 -14.26 -3.17 -0.11
CA ARG A 63 -13.81 -4.30 -0.91
C ARG A 63 -13.08 -3.82 -2.16
N LEU A 64 -11.89 -4.36 -2.38
CA LEU A 64 -11.13 -4.15 -3.61
C LEU A 64 -11.44 -5.28 -4.59
N SER A 65 -11.52 -4.94 -5.88
CA SER A 65 -11.81 -5.88 -6.98
C SER A 65 -10.55 -6.45 -7.63
N ALA A 66 -9.37 -5.92 -7.27
CA ALA A 66 -8.08 -6.34 -7.76
C ALA A 66 -7.04 -6.19 -6.64
N PRO A 67 -5.87 -6.84 -6.73
CA PRO A 67 -4.79 -6.64 -5.78
C PRO A 67 -4.42 -5.16 -5.64
N ALA A 68 -4.20 -4.70 -4.41
CA ALA A 68 -3.71 -3.35 -4.15
C ALA A 68 -2.21 -3.27 -4.43
N LEU A 69 -1.76 -2.12 -4.91
CA LEU A 69 -0.33 -1.82 -5.04
C LEU A 69 0.12 -1.13 -3.75
N VAL A 70 0.84 -1.85 -2.92
CA VAL A 70 1.27 -1.39 -1.58
C VAL A 70 2.79 -1.31 -1.48
N CYS A 71 3.30 -0.80 -0.36
CA CYS A 71 4.74 -0.62 -0.14
C CYS A 71 5.40 0.19 -1.29
N GLY A 72 4.75 1.29 -1.70
CA GLY A 72 5.24 2.11 -2.81
C GLY A 72 5.18 1.44 -4.18
N GLY A 73 4.28 0.46 -4.38
CA GLY A 73 4.12 -0.26 -5.64
C GLY A 73 5.06 -1.45 -5.81
N THR A 74 5.81 -1.82 -4.79
CA THR A 74 6.74 -2.97 -4.84
C THR A 74 6.04 -4.31 -4.59
N LEU A 75 4.82 -4.28 -4.07
CA LEU A 75 4.02 -5.46 -3.72
C LEU A 75 2.58 -5.30 -4.22
N ALA A 76 2.12 -6.24 -5.05
CA ALA A 76 0.71 -6.41 -5.36
C ALA A 76 0.08 -7.35 -4.33
N TYR A 77 -0.82 -6.83 -3.48
CA TYR A 77 -1.36 -7.58 -2.35
C TYR A 77 -2.87 -7.85 -2.51
N ASN A 78 -3.24 -9.11 -2.49
CA ASN A 78 -4.64 -9.55 -2.53
C ASN A 78 -5.19 -9.68 -1.10
N PHE A 79 -6.04 -8.73 -0.69
CA PHE A 79 -6.61 -8.70 0.64
C PHE A 79 -7.60 -9.85 0.92
N SER A 80 -8.24 -10.40 -0.11
CA SER A 80 -9.17 -11.52 0.05
C SER A 80 -8.45 -12.85 0.29
N GLU A 81 -7.27 -13.02 -0.31
CA GLU A 81 -6.44 -14.21 -0.17
C GLU A 81 -5.42 -14.08 0.97
N GLY A 82 -5.13 -12.86 1.41
CA GLY A 82 -4.09 -12.58 2.39
C GLY A 82 -2.68 -12.86 1.85
N SER A 83 -2.49 -12.75 0.54
CA SER A 83 -1.24 -13.07 -0.15
C SER A 83 -0.75 -11.92 -1.02
N GLY A 84 0.57 -11.84 -1.24
CA GLY A 84 1.20 -10.82 -2.05
C GLY A 84 2.15 -11.38 -3.10
N THR A 85 2.22 -10.68 -4.23
CA THR A 85 3.21 -10.92 -5.29
C THR A 85 4.19 -9.76 -5.32
N ALA A 86 5.48 -10.02 -5.08
CA ALA A 86 6.51 -9.01 -5.23
C ALA A 86 6.65 -8.62 -6.70
N LEU A 87 6.56 -7.34 -6.99
CA LEU A 87 6.73 -6.78 -8.34
C LEU A 87 8.18 -6.38 -8.60
N CYS A 88 8.94 -6.10 -7.54
CA CYS A 88 10.39 -5.94 -7.59
C CYS A 88 11.00 -6.52 -6.32
N SER A 89 12.30 -6.87 -6.37
CA SER A 89 13.04 -7.39 -5.23
C SER A 89 14.48 -6.91 -5.29
N PHE A 90 15.18 -7.02 -4.17
CA PHE A 90 16.63 -6.79 -4.09
C PHE A 90 17.43 -8.06 -4.36
N GLU A 91 16.81 -9.12 -4.85
CA GLU A 91 17.47 -10.37 -5.17
C GLU A 91 18.65 -10.14 -6.12
N GLY A 92 19.83 -10.58 -5.74
CA GLY A 92 21.08 -10.31 -6.45
C GLY A 92 21.71 -8.94 -6.20
N MET A 93 21.07 -8.06 -5.40
CA MET A 93 21.61 -6.74 -5.03
C MET A 93 21.99 -6.63 -3.53
N GLU A 94 21.84 -7.71 -2.78
CA GLU A 94 21.98 -7.72 -1.31
C GLU A 94 23.34 -7.19 -0.87
N GLU A 95 24.41 -7.64 -1.52
CA GLU A 95 25.77 -7.21 -1.19
C GLU A 95 25.99 -5.72 -1.44
N SER A 96 25.45 -5.18 -2.54
CA SER A 96 25.52 -3.76 -2.89
C SER A 96 24.75 -2.91 -1.89
N VAL A 97 23.56 -3.34 -1.50
CA VAL A 97 22.75 -2.67 -0.47
C VAL A 97 23.47 -2.69 0.87
N LEU A 98 23.99 -3.83 1.31
CA LEU A 98 24.71 -3.96 2.58
C LEU A 98 25.97 -3.08 2.64
N LYS A 99 26.67 -2.90 1.53
CA LYS A 99 27.83 -1.99 1.42
C LYS A 99 27.47 -0.52 1.55
N MET A 100 26.26 -0.13 1.16
CA MET A 100 25.78 1.25 1.29
C MET A 100 25.30 1.60 2.71
N LEU A 101 24.86 0.62 3.49
CA LEU A 101 24.26 0.86 4.81
C LEU A 101 25.17 1.62 5.80
N PRO A 102 26.48 1.38 5.87
CA PRO A 102 27.36 2.13 6.78
C PRO A 102 27.46 3.62 6.46
N SER A 103 27.33 4.01 5.19
CA SER A 103 27.41 5.43 4.76
C SER A 103 26.14 6.23 5.11
N LEU A 104 25.04 5.57 5.45
CA LEU A 104 23.76 6.18 5.79
C LEU A 104 23.63 6.40 7.32
N SER A 105 24.57 7.14 7.92
CA SER A 105 24.50 7.42 9.37
C SER A 105 23.26 8.24 9.73
N GLY A 106 22.61 7.92 10.87
CA GLY A 106 21.42 8.63 11.35
C GLY A 106 20.11 8.28 10.62
N VAL A 107 20.15 7.46 9.57
CA VAL A 107 18.97 7.05 8.81
C VAL A 107 18.44 5.73 9.34
N GLY A 108 17.13 5.65 9.59
CA GLY A 108 16.43 4.40 9.88
C GLY A 108 16.22 3.60 8.58
N ILE A 109 16.38 2.29 8.67
CA ILE A 109 16.27 1.39 7.53
C ILE A 109 15.32 0.26 7.88
N ALA A 110 14.31 0.06 7.03
CA ALA A 110 13.39 -1.06 7.12
C ALA A 110 13.25 -1.76 5.76
N LEU A 111 13.02 -3.05 5.80
CA LEU A 111 12.76 -3.88 4.62
C LEU A 111 11.30 -4.30 4.63
N GLN A 112 10.64 -4.16 3.49
CA GLN A 112 9.34 -4.76 3.26
C GLN A 112 9.53 -6.18 2.76
N MET A 113 8.91 -7.13 3.44
CA MET A 113 8.99 -8.55 3.13
C MET A 113 7.87 -8.96 2.16
N ARG A 114 8.04 -10.07 1.45
CA ARG A 114 7.03 -10.61 0.51
C ARG A 114 5.68 -10.93 1.17
N ASP A 115 5.68 -11.25 2.46
CA ASP A 115 4.47 -11.51 3.24
C ASP A 115 3.76 -10.23 3.70
N GLY A 116 4.29 -9.06 3.30
CA GLY A 116 3.75 -7.76 3.68
C GLY A 116 4.17 -7.29 5.07
N SER A 117 5.04 -8.01 5.76
CA SER A 117 5.60 -7.56 7.04
C SER A 117 6.74 -6.57 6.82
N THR A 118 7.01 -5.75 7.84
CA THR A 118 8.12 -4.80 7.84
C THR A 118 9.17 -5.26 8.85
N ARG A 119 10.42 -5.38 8.40
CA ARG A 119 11.56 -5.74 9.24
C ARG A 119 12.52 -4.56 9.38
N ALA A 120 12.66 -4.01 10.58
CA ALA A 120 13.65 -2.98 10.85
C ALA A 120 15.06 -3.56 10.83
N VAL A 121 15.96 -2.94 10.05
CA VAL A 121 17.39 -3.27 9.97
C VAL A 121 18.20 -2.32 10.83
N ARG A 122 17.85 -1.04 10.80
CA ARG A 122 18.46 0.01 11.64
C ARG A 122 17.36 0.94 12.13
N MET A 123 17.31 1.13 13.44
CA MET A 123 16.36 2.05 14.06
C MET A 123 16.86 3.50 14.02
N SER A 124 15.94 4.44 13.85
CA SER A 124 16.12 5.87 14.07
C SER A 124 14.81 6.44 14.64
N GLU A 125 14.84 7.64 15.19
CA GLU A 125 13.62 8.30 15.72
C GLU A 125 12.56 8.45 14.62
N GLY A 126 12.98 8.85 13.40
CA GLY A 126 12.08 8.96 12.26
C GLY A 126 11.45 7.63 11.86
N LEU A 127 12.21 6.52 11.87
CA LEU A 127 11.68 5.21 11.58
C LEU A 127 10.73 4.72 12.67
N VAL A 128 11.04 4.97 13.95
CA VAL A 128 10.13 4.65 15.06
C VAL A 128 8.79 5.37 14.89
N PHE A 129 8.85 6.67 14.53
CA PHE A 129 7.63 7.46 14.28
C PHE A 129 6.83 6.88 13.10
N HIS A 130 7.50 6.55 11.99
CA HIS A 130 6.86 5.96 10.82
C HIS A 130 6.20 4.61 11.14
N LEU A 131 6.91 3.69 11.81
CA LEU A 131 6.39 2.37 12.15
C LEU A 131 5.22 2.39 13.15
N LYS A 132 5.04 3.47 13.91
CA LYS A 132 3.86 3.65 14.78
C LYS A 132 2.60 4.03 14.01
N GLN A 133 2.74 4.53 12.78
CA GLN A 133 1.61 4.91 11.92
C GLN A 133 1.21 3.77 10.96
N GLU A 134 1.98 2.70 10.92
CA GLU A 134 1.75 1.47 10.17
C GLU A 134 0.95 0.44 10.99
#